data_866f710ac5ab4827a7d623730ad72c84
#
_entry.id   866f710ac5ab4827a7d623730ad72c84
#
_cell.length_a   1.000
_cell.length_b   1.000
_cell.length_c   1.000
_cell.angle_alpha   90.00
_cell.angle_beta   90.00
_cell.angle_gamma   90.00
#
_symmetry.space_group_name_H-M   'P 1'
#
loop_
_entity.id
_entity.type
_entity.pdbx_description
1 polymer ?
#
loop_
_entity_poly.entity_id
_entity_poly.type
_entity_poly.pdbx_seq_one_letter_code
_entity_poly.pdbx_strand_id
1 'polypeptide(L)'
;MVIVQDIWNALGGLLLVILAIEILPNLWKEVSRRVRYGTQRKADYRALADAYEGADWVRQYYVDFWRLRIDWAPHVGGRMRPFQAPGITIDEGGLRRTWAPEGKRGGASAKRVYAFGGSTMLGAGVRDEETVPSLLAQRLADAGHDVELVNYGQPAYTAIQSFITFSEEIARGNVPHVALFLDGQNEAITAEQSGRAGTVFNADSRAEELNLLQPWRRDDLIRHALHAVLPRIMRRYQTLEEAIKPASRDQPVLTAENIGPLSREVARRYLDNLRHIRAVAEDNGVQTLFFWQPILFTKKHLTDHEARYQHDGASVPELRAPLFRAVYGALTSDPDFRSMPGAVDISGLFDDTPEPRFIDPFHLAEKGNAAVAEAMLPHVVAVLEKS
;
A
#
# COMPACT_ATOMS: atom_id res chain seq x y z
N MET A 1 12.79 60.58 8.92
CA MET A 1 13.48 59.77 7.89
C MET A 1 14.30 58.65 8.49
N VAL A 2 15.09 58.84 9.50
CA VAL A 2 15.95 57.81 10.13
C VAL A 2 15.12 56.59 10.64
N ILE A 3 14.06 56.82 11.39
CA ILE A 3 13.20 55.75 11.95
C ILE A 3 12.60 54.84 10.86
N VAL A 4 12.19 55.41 9.73
CA VAL A 4 11.64 54.65 8.61
C VAL A 4 12.70 53.77 7.97
N GLN A 5 13.93 54.27 7.84
CA GLN A 5 15.07 53.52 7.32
C GLN A 5 15.44 52.36 8.25
N ASP A 6 15.43 52.56 9.55
CA ASP A 6 15.74 51.52 10.55
C ASP A 6 14.68 50.43 10.55
N ILE A 7 13.38 50.79 10.39
CA ILE A 7 12.29 49.81 10.24
C ILE A 7 12.46 48.98 8.97
N TRP A 8 12.81 49.62 7.83
CA TRP A 8 13.05 48.88 6.57
C TRP A 8 14.26 47.96 6.68
N ASN A 9 15.33 48.37 7.31
CA ASN A 9 16.51 47.57 7.53
C ASN A 9 16.20 46.36 8.44
N ALA A 10 15.44 46.57 9.51
CA ALA A 10 14.99 45.51 10.40
C ALA A 10 14.08 44.50 9.70
N LEU A 11 13.09 44.96 8.91
CA LEU A 11 12.22 44.09 8.11
C LEU A 11 12.97 43.32 7.03
N GLY A 12 13.93 43.98 6.35
CA GLY A 12 14.79 43.35 5.36
C GLY A 12 15.70 42.28 6.00
N GLY A 13 16.28 42.58 7.16
CA GLY A 13 17.08 41.62 7.92
C GLY A 13 16.25 40.41 8.38
N LEU A 14 15.04 40.63 8.89
CA LEU A 14 14.13 39.56 9.27
C LEU A 14 13.75 38.68 8.07
N LEU A 15 13.42 39.27 6.91
CA LEU A 15 13.12 38.55 5.69
C LEU A 15 14.29 37.67 5.24
N LEU A 16 15.52 38.21 5.28
CA LEU A 16 16.73 37.45 4.94
C LEU A 16 16.95 36.27 5.89
N VAL A 17 16.72 36.43 7.18
CA VAL A 17 16.80 35.34 8.17
C VAL A 17 15.75 34.27 7.88
N ILE A 18 14.50 34.66 7.59
CA ILE A 18 13.44 33.75 7.22
C ILE A 18 13.79 32.95 5.95
N LEU A 19 14.23 33.63 4.89
CA LEU A 19 14.67 33.00 3.66
C LEU A 19 15.87 32.07 3.88
N ALA A 20 16.82 32.45 4.74
CA ALA A 20 17.94 31.60 5.08
C ALA A 20 17.48 30.29 5.78
N ILE A 21 16.57 30.38 6.74
CA ILE A 21 16.03 29.21 7.45
C ILE A 21 15.26 28.28 6.49
N GLU A 22 14.50 28.82 5.55
CA GLU A 22 13.68 28.03 4.65
C GLU A 22 14.46 27.49 3.43
N ILE A 23 15.35 28.27 2.85
CA ILE A 23 16.02 27.96 1.58
C ILE A 23 17.35 27.24 1.79
N LEU A 24 18.22 27.72 2.68
CA LEU A 24 19.58 27.19 2.81
C LEU A 24 19.63 25.69 3.15
N PRO A 25 18.79 25.14 4.05
CA PRO A 25 18.81 23.71 4.33
C PRO A 25 18.30 22.85 3.16
N ASN A 26 17.40 23.38 2.30
CA ASN A 26 16.97 22.68 1.10
C ASN A 26 18.09 22.69 0.04
N LEU A 27 18.70 23.85 -0.15
CA LEU A 27 19.84 23.98 -1.04
C LEU A 27 21.01 23.10 -0.58
N TRP A 28 21.32 23.11 0.73
CA TRP A 28 22.35 22.25 1.31
C TRP A 28 22.05 20.76 1.15
N LYS A 29 20.80 20.33 1.39
CA LYS A 29 20.39 18.94 1.16
C LYS A 29 20.54 18.56 -0.30
N GLU A 30 20.13 19.43 -1.23
CA GLU A 30 20.23 19.18 -2.66
C GLU A 30 21.69 19.14 -3.13
N VAL A 31 22.51 20.10 -2.70
CA VAL A 31 23.95 20.13 -2.99
C VAL A 31 24.66 18.92 -2.37
N SER A 32 24.42 18.64 -1.10
CA SER A 32 24.98 17.46 -0.40
C SER A 32 24.56 16.16 -1.05
N ARG A 33 23.32 16.07 -1.51
CA ARG A 33 22.79 14.93 -2.26
C ARG A 33 23.52 14.78 -3.59
N ARG A 34 23.69 15.88 -4.36
CA ARG A 34 24.41 15.87 -5.65
C ARG A 34 25.89 15.54 -5.48
N VAL A 35 26.53 16.06 -4.46
CA VAL A 35 27.94 15.79 -4.16
C VAL A 35 28.13 14.34 -3.71
N ARG A 36 27.23 13.83 -2.86
CA ARG A 36 27.37 12.48 -2.27
C ARG A 36 26.90 11.35 -3.19
N TYR A 37 25.92 11.61 -4.04
CA TYR A 37 25.25 10.56 -4.87
C TYR A 37 25.20 10.91 -6.36
N GLY A 38 25.80 12.04 -6.79
CA GLY A 38 25.68 12.53 -8.16
C GLY A 38 24.25 12.86 -8.55
N THR A 39 23.90 12.69 -9.82
CA THR A 39 22.53 12.80 -10.33
C THR A 39 21.71 11.53 -10.08
N GLN A 40 22.34 10.46 -9.59
CA GLN A 40 21.63 9.20 -9.27
C GLN A 40 20.85 9.35 -7.96
N ARG A 41 19.56 9.06 -8.00
CA ARG A 41 18.78 8.83 -6.77
C ARG A 41 19.46 7.73 -5.97
N LYS A 42 19.41 7.85 -4.62
CA LYS A 42 19.82 6.76 -3.73
C LYS A 42 19.14 5.49 -4.23
N ALA A 43 19.93 4.48 -4.57
CA ALA A 43 19.37 3.22 -5.02
C ALA A 43 18.37 2.73 -3.97
N ASP A 44 17.21 2.28 -4.41
CA ASP A 44 16.25 1.66 -3.51
C ASP A 44 16.90 0.43 -2.87
N TYR A 45 16.88 0.34 -1.54
CA TYR A 45 17.47 -0.80 -0.83
C TYR A 45 16.84 -2.14 -1.25
N ARG A 46 15.59 -2.12 -1.70
CA ARG A 46 14.90 -3.30 -2.23
C ARG A 46 15.55 -3.82 -3.52
N ALA A 47 16.18 -2.94 -4.30
CA ALA A 47 16.92 -3.36 -5.49
C ALA A 47 18.15 -4.24 -5.16
N LEU A 48 18.53 -4.33 -3.89
CA LEU A 48 19.62 -5.18 -3.38
C LEU A 48 19.09 -6.49 -2.79
N ALA A 49 17.78 -6.75 -2.86
CA ALA A 49 17.21 -7.97 -2.33
C ALA A 49 17.77 -9.21 -3.07
N ASP A 50 18.19 -10.20 -2.31
CA ASP A 50 18.70 -11.47 -2.84
C ASP A 50 17.63 -12.24 -3.64
N ALA A 51 16.34 -11.99 -3.36
CA ALA A 51 15.21 -12.53 -4.10
C ALA A 51 15.18 -12.15 -5.60
N TYR A 52 15.93 -11.12 -6.03
CA TYR A 52 16.06 -10.76 -7.44
C TYR A 52 17.22 -11.49 -8.17
N GLU A 53 18.06 -12.20 -7.43
CA GLU A 53 19.17 -12.98 -8.00
C GLU A 53 20.11 -12.14 -8.90
N GLY A 54 20.23 -10.84 -8.63
CA GLY A 54 21.08 -9.92 -9.40
C GLY A 54 20.53 -9.49 -10.76
N ALA A 55 19.23 -9.62 -11.00
CA ALA A 55 18.61 -9.28 -12.28
C ALA A 55 18.84 -7.81 -12.69
N ASP A 56 19.34 -7.58 -13.91
CA ASP A 56 19.78 -6.27 -14.40
C ASP A 56 18.67 -5.22 -14.49
N TRP A 57 17.43 -5.64 -14.72
CA TRP A 57 16.26 -4.75 -14.87
C TRP A 57 15.86 -4.07 -13.57
N VAL A 58 16.18 -4.61 -12.41
CA VAL A 58 15.68 -4.19 -11.09
C VAL A 58 16.04 -2.74 -10.78
N ARG A 59 17.26 -2.33 -11.07
CA ARG A 59 17.72 -0.97 -10.82
C ARG A 59 16.90 0.06 -11.59
N GLN A 60 16.66 -0.18 -12.88
CA GLN A 60 15.85 0.72 -13.71
C GLN A 60 14.40 0.71 -13.27
N TYR A 61 13.84 -0.45 -12.91
CA TYR A 61 12.50 -0.58 -12.38
C TYR A 61 12.27 0.36 -11.19
N TYR A 62 13.17 0.40 -10.20
CA TYR A 62 13.02 1.28 -9.05
C TYR A 62 13.21 2.77 -9.37
N VAL A 63 14.00 3.12 -10.39
CA VAL A 63 14.05 4.49 -10.90
C VAL A 63 12.68 4.91 -11.42
N ASP A 64 12.00 4.05 -12.16
CA ASP A 64 10.67 4.31 -12.72
C ASP A 64 9.58 4.21 -11.67
N PHE A 65 9.64 3.23 -10.76
CA PHE A 65 8.71 3.04 -9.65
C PHE A 65 8.57 4.31 -8.78
N TRP A 66 9.67 5.01 -8.51
CA TRP A 66 9.63 6.27 -7.75
C TRP A 66 9.06 7.46 -8.51
N ARG A 67 8.79 7.32 -9.79
CA ARG A 67 8.09 8.32 -10.62
C ARG A 67 6.58 8.15 -10.57
N LEU A 68 6.10 7.01 -10.10
CA LEU A 68 4.67 6.76 -9.92
C LEU A 68 4.05 7.84 -9.03
N ARG A 69 2.81 8.20 -9.31
CA ARG A 69 2.03 9.18 -8.56
C ARG A 69 0.67 8.60 -8.23
N ILE A 70 0.12 9.05 -7.13
CA ILE A 70 -1.23 8.73 -6.67
C ILE A 70 -2.01 10.05 -6.70
N ASP A 71 -3.14 10.05 -7.35
CA ASP A 71 -4.10 11.14 -7.30
C ASP A 71 -5.17 10.85 -6.26
N TRP A 72 -5.73 11.91 -5.69
CA TRP A 72 -6.88 11.76 -4.82
C TRP A 72 -8.06 11.16 -5.59
N ALA A 73 -8.71 10.17 -5.01
CA ALA A 73 -9.89 9.52 -5.56
C ALA A 73 -11.00 9.50 -4.51
N PRO A 74 -12.24 9.90 -4.86
CA PRO A 74 -13.38 9.87 -3.96
C PRO A 74 -13.54 8.49 -3.32
N HIS A 75 -14.04 8.46 -2.08
CA HIS A 75 -14.35 7.28 -1.27
C HIS A 75 -13.15 6.42 -0.87
N VAL A 76 -12.13 6.28 -1.73
CA VAL A 76 -10.96 5.40 -1.50
C VAL A 76 -9.67 6.15 -1.16
N GLY A 77 -9.67 7.49 -1.27
CA GLY A 77 -8.57 8.36 -0.86
C GLY A 77 -7.40 8.46 -1.85
N GLY A 78 -7.17 7.49 -2.72
CA GLY A 78 -6.12 7.59 -3.74
C GLY A 78 -6.18 6.48 -4.76
N ARG A 79 -5.82 6.80 -6.01
CA ARG A 79 -5.68 5.86 -7.13
C ARG A 79 -4.43 6.20 -7.93
N MET A 80 -3.79 5.19 -8.50
CA MET A 80 -2.61 5.39 -9.34
C MET A 80 -2.94 6.31 -10.52
N ARG A 81 -2.00 7.23 -10.82
CA ARG A 81 -2.04 8.05 -12.03
C ARG A 81 -1.54 7.23 -13.22
N PRO A 82 -2.09 7.45 -14.43
CA PRO A 82 -1.56 6.84 -15.67
C PRO A 82 -0.05 6.97 -15.78
N PHE A 83 0.61 5.90 -16.13
CA PHE A 83 2.08 5.84 -16.20
C PHE A 83 2.53 4.76 -17.18
N GLN A 84 3.62 5.03 -17.91
CA GLN A 84 4.24 4.06 -18.80
C GLN A 84 5.75 4.09 -18.69
N ALA A 85 6.34 2.93 -18.39
CA ALA A 85 7.78 2.67 -18.39
C ALA A 85 8.04 1.18 -18.71
N PRO A 86 9.27 0.80 -19.01
CA PRO A 86 9.62 -0.62 -19.15
C PRO A 86 9.23 -1.40 -17.88
N GLY A 87 8.32 -2.35 -18.02
CA GLY A 87 7.84 -3.21 -16.92
C GLY A 87 6.82 -2.57 -15.96
N ILE A 88 6.39 -1.32 -16.16
CA ILE A 88 5.32 -0.69 -15.36
C ILE A 88 4.38 0.10 -16.27
N THR A 89 3.17 -0.40 -16.44
CA THR A 89 2.12 0.28 -17.21
C THR A 89 0.87 0.44 -16.34
N ILE A 90 0.44 1.69 -16.13
CA ILE A 90 -0.81 2.05 -15.47
C ILE A 90 -1.67 2.77 -16.51
N ASP A 91 -2.88 2.29 -16.73
CA ASP A 91 -3.80 2.84 -17.72
C ASP A 91 -4.52 4.13 -17.24
N GLU A 92 -5.40 4.68 -18.08
CA GLU A 92 -6.18 5.89 -17.77
C GLU A 92 -7.15 5.70 -16.61
N GLY A 93 -7.54 4.47 -16.29
CA GLY A 93 -8.35 4.10 -15.12
C GLY A 93 -7.55 3.97 -13.83
N GLY A 94 -6.21 4.11 -13.89
CA GLY A 94 -5.31 3.88 -12.76
C GLY A 94 -5.09 2.39 -12.46
N LEU A 95 -5.36 1.51 -13.43
CA LEU A 95 -5.21 0.07 -13.29
C LEU A 95 -3.89 -0.38 -13.89
N ARG A 96 -3.21 -1.31 -13.21
CA ARG A 96 -1.99 -1.89 -13.73
C ARG A 96 -2.27 -2.91 -14.82
N ARG A 97 -1.50 -2.84 -15.91
CA ARG A 97 -1.60 -3.80 -17.02
C ARG A 97 -1.46 -5.24 -16.51
N THR A 98 -2.41 -6.06 -16.90
CA THR A 98 -2.37 -7.52 -16.73
C THR A 98 -1.99 -8.17 -18.05
N TRP A 99 -1.26 -9.28 -18.00
CA TRP A 99 -0.95 -10.07 -19.17
C TRP A 99 -2.25 -10.60 -19.83
N ALA A 100 -2.25 -10.63 -21.16
CA ALA A 100 -3.29 -11.24 -21.97
C ALA A 100 -2.65 -11.92 -23.19
N PRO A 101 -3.21 -13.02 -23.71
CA PRO A 101 -2.74 -13.65 -24.95
C PRO A 101 -2.73 -12.66 -26.11
N GLU A 102 -1.77 -12.79 -27.03
CA GLU A 102 -1.70 -11.94 -28.22
C GLU A 102 -3.01 -12.00 -29.05
N GLY A 103 -3.53 -10.81 -29.40
CA GLY A 103 -4.78 -10.68 -30.18
C GLY A 103 -6.06 -10.91 -29.39
N LYS A 104 -6.00 -11.28 -28.11
CA LYS A 104 -7.18 -11.50 -27.24
C LYS A 104 -7.13 -10.50 -26.07
N ARG A 105 -7.79 -9.37 -26.22
CA ARG A 105 -8.32 -8.62 -25.06
C ARG A 105 -9.82 -8.88 -25.01
N GLY A 106 -10.24 -9.68 -24.01
CA GLY A 106 -11.64 -9.90 -23.66
C GLY A 106 -12.56 -10.18 -24.85
N GLY A 107 -12.58 -11.41 -25.38
CA GLY A 107 -13.64 -11.82 -26.31
C GLY A 107 -15.00 -11.70 -25.61
N ALA A 108 -16.08 -11.55 -26.39
CA ALA A 108 -17.44 -11.48 -25.82
C ALA A 108 -17.83 -12.70 -24.94
N SER A 109 -17.08 -13.79 -25.05
CA SER A 109 -17.24 -15.04 -24.30
C SER A 109 -16.29 -15.18 -23.10
N ALA A 110 -15.29 -14.29 -22.94
CA ALA A 110 -14.31 -14.42 -21.87
C ALA A 110 -14.94 -14.18 -20.49
N LYS A 111 -14.64 -15.03 -19.54
CA LYS A 111 -15.07 -14.82 -18.15
C LYS A 111 -14.23 -13.69 -17.52
N ARG A 112 -14.90 -12.66 -17.01
CA ARG A 112 -14.24 -11.53 -16.35
C ARG A 112 -13.87 -11.89 -14.92
N VAL A 113 -12.58 -11.73 -14.59
CA VAL A 113 -12.03 -11.97 -13.26
C VAL A 113 -11.40 -10.66 -12.77
N TYR A 114 -11.88 -10.12 -11.67
CA TYR A 114 -11.35 -8.87 -11.10
C TYR A 114 -10.52 -9.20 -9.85
N ALA A 115 -9.31 -8.66 -9.78
CA ALA A 115 -8.36 -8.90 -8.70
C ALA A 115 -8.15 -7.63 -7.87
N PHE A 116 -8.61 -7.64 -6.63
CA PHE A 116 -8.56 -6.53 -5.68
C PHE A 116 -7.51 -6.79 -4.60
N GLY A 117 -6.96 -5.72 -4.03
CA GLY A 117 -6.00 -5.79 -2.93
C GLY A 117 -5.06 -4.61 -2.86
N GLY A 118 -4.03 -4.74 -2.04
CA GLY A 118 -3.00 -3.74 -1.82
C GLY A 118 -1.88 -3.76 -2.86
N SER A 119 -0.70 -3.28 -2.44
CA SER A 119 0.50 -3.20 -3.28
C SER A 119 1.04 -4.56 -3.74
N THR A 120 0.74 -5.66 -3.04
CA THR A 120 1.09 -7.02 -3.45
C THR A 120 0.27 -7.42 -4.68
N MET A 121 -1.05 -7.17 -4.68
CA MET A 121 -1.89 -7.40 -5.86
C MET A 121 -1.53 -6.46 -7.01
N LEU A 122 -1.25 -5.18 -6.73
CA LEU A 122 -0.70 -4.23 -7.72
C LEU A 122 0.58 -4.79 -8.37
N GLY A 123 1.38 -5.56 -7.64
CA GLY A 123 2.67 -6.08 -8.08
C GLY A 123 3.81 -5.09 -7.87
N ALA A 124 3.88 -4.43 -6.72
CA ALA A 124 5.01 -3.57 -6.37
C ALA A 124 6.30 -4.40 -6.27
N GLY A 125 7.32 -3.99 -7.03
CA GLY A 125 8.62 -4.67 -7.04
C GLY A 125 8.85 -5.60 -8.23
N VAL A 126 7.85 -5.85 -9.08
CA VAL A 126 7.96 -6.75 -10.23
C VAL A 126 7.45 -6.11 -11.52
N ARG A 127 7.84 -6.68 -12.67
CA ARG A 127 7.38 -6.23 -13.99
C ARG A 127 5.92 -6.59 -14.23
N ASP A 128 5.27 -5.95 -15.21
CA ASP A 128 3.84 -6.14 -15.52
C ASP A 128 3.46 -7.61 -15.73
N GLU A 129 4.30 -8.35 -16.42
CA GLU A 129 4.09 -9.76 -16.75
C GLU A 129 4.24 -10.70 -15.55
N GLU A 130 4.92 -10.22 -14.48
CA GLU A 130 5.29 -10.99 -13.28
C GLU A 130 4.46 -10.60 -12.05
N THR A 131 3.40 -9.82 -12.24
CA THR A 131 2.44 -9.56 -11.16
C THR A 131 1.61 -10.80 -10.88
N VAL A 132 1.11 -10.97 -9.65
CA VAL A 132 0.23 -12.11 -9.31
C VAL A 132 -0.95 -12.22 -10.29
N PRO A 133 -1.68 -11.12 -10.65
CA PRO A 133 -2.73 -11.19 -11.65
C PRO A 133 -2.26 -11.65 -13.03
N SER A 134 -1.10 -11.16 -13.50
CA SER A 134 -0.58 -11.56 -14.81
C SER A 134 -0.18 -13.03 -14.86
N LEU A 135 0.51 -13.51 -13.83
CA LEU A 135 0.92 -14.91 -13.72
C LEU A 135 -0.30 -15.84 -13.57
N LEU A 136 -1.32 -15.43 -12.84
CA LEU A 136 -2.57 -16.17 -12.73
C LEU A 136 -3.31 -16.23 -14.08
N ALA A 137 -3.37 -15.11 -14.82
CA ALA A 137 -3.98 -15.07 -16.15
C ALA A 137 -3.25 -15.99 -17.15
N GLN A 138 -1.91 -16.04 -17.12
CA GLN A 138 -1.11 -16.97 -17.92
C GLN A 138 -1.48 -18.43 -17.61
N ARG A 139 -1.49 -18.79 -16.32
CA ARG A 139 -1.80 -20.17 -15.89
C ARG A 139 -3.22 -20.59 -16.21
N LEU A 140 -4.19 -19.67 -16.09
CA LEU A 140 -5.56 -19.94 -16.50
C LEU A 140 -5.68 -20.16 -17.99
N ALA A 141 -4.96 -19.39 -18.81
CA ALA A 141 -4.91 -19.59 -20.26
C ALA A 141 -4.24 -20.92 -20.63
N ASP A 142 -3.15 -21.30 -19.96
CA ASP A 142 -2.46 -22.59 -20.13
C ASP A 142 -3.37 -23.77 -19.75
N ALA A 143 -4.25 -23.58 -18.75
CA ALA A 143 -5.27 -24.54 -18.36
C ALA A 143 -6.51 -24.55 -19.27
N GLY A 144 -6.53 -23.72 -20.33
CA GLY A 144 -7.60 -23.68 -21.34
C GLY A 144 -8.79 -22.79 -20.97
N HIS A 145 -8.69 -21.97 -19.93
CA HIS A 145 -9.74 -21.02 -19.55
C HIS A 145 -9.61 -19.70 -20.33
N ASP A 146 -10.68 -19.27 -21.00
CA ASP A 146 -10.75 -17.95 -21.65
C ASP A 146 -11.20 -16.91 -20.61
N VAL A 147 -10.25 -16.15 -20.07
CA VAL A 147 -10.49 -15.17 -19.01
C VAL A 147 -9.94 -13.79 -19.37
N GLU A 148 -10.67 -12.75 -18.98
CA GLU A 148 -10.16 -11.38 -18.89
C GLU A 148 -9.91 -11.05 -17.43
N LEU A 149 -8.63 -11.02 -17.03
CA LEU A 149 -8.25 -10.72 -15.66
C LEU A 149 -7.81 -9.25 -15.54
N VAL A 150 -8.49 -8.49 -14.69
CA VAL A 150 -8.25 -7.06 -14.46
C VAL A 150 -7.66 -6.84 -13.08
N ASN A 151 -6.54 -6.11 -13.02
CA ASN A 151 -5.83 -5.81 -11.77
C ASN A 151 -6.30 -4.49 -11.15
N TYR A 152 -7.15 -4.56 -10.14
CA TYR A 152 -7.64 -3.43 -9.32
C TYR A 152 -6.76 -3.17 -8.09
N GLY A 153 -5.63 -3.85 -7.94
CA GLY A 153 -4.68 -3.61 -6.85
C GLY A 153 -4.18 -2.17 -6.79
N GLN A 154 -4.15 -1.58 -5.61
CA GLN A 154 -3.71 -0.20 -5.40
C GLN A 154 -2.73 -0.12 -4.21
N PRO A 155 -1.84 0.89 -4.17
CA PRO A 155 -0.91 1.03 -3.05
C PRO A 155 -1.64 1.21 -1.73
N ALA A 156 -1.28 0.40 -0.74
CA ALA A 156 -1.76 0.48 0.64
C ALA A 156 -3.29 0.35 0.83
N TYR A 157 -4.03 -0.19 -0.15
CA TYR A 157 -5.45 -0.47 0.04
C TYR A 157 -5.65 -1.56 1.08
N THR A 158 -6.63 -1.34 1.93
CA THR A 158 -7.20 -2.32 2.86
C THR A 158 -8.49 -2.92 2.27
N ALA A 159 -9.01 -3.99 2.87
CA ALA A 159 -10.22 -4.68 2.40
C ALA A 159 -11.43 -3.73 2.24
N ILE A 160 -11.57 -2.72 3.10
CA ILE A 160 -12.67 -1.74 2.96
C ILE A 160 -12.54 -0.91 1.68
N GLN A 161 -11.33 -0.53 1.26
CA GLN A 161 -11.12 0.22 0.02
C GLN A 161 -11.32 -0.68 -1.21
N SER A 162 -10.91 -1.95 -1.13
CA SER A 162 -11.20 -2.98 -2.12
C SER A 162 -12.71 -3.20 -2.26
N PHE A 163 -13.44 -3.27 -1.15
CA PHE A 163 -14.91 -3.37 -1.13
C PHE A 163 -15.59 -2.18 -1.80
N ILE A 164 -15.16 -0.96 -1.47
CA ILE A 164 -15.73 0.25 -2.10
C ILE A 164 -15.48 0.23 -3.61
N THR A 165 -14.25 -0.10 -4.05
CA THR A 165 -13.92 -0.18 -5.48
C THR A 165 -14.75 -1.24 -6.19
N PHE A 166 -14.90 -2.42 -5.59
CA PHE A 166 -15.75 -3.50 -6.12
C PHE A 166 -17.21 -3.05 -6.26
N SER A 167 -17.76 -2.41 -5.22
CA SER A 167 -19.14 -1.91 -5.22
C SER A 167 -19.37 -0.81 -6.28
N GLU A 168 -18.38 0.06 -6.50
CA GLU A 168 -18.45 1.07 -7.56
C GLU A 168 -18.44 0.44 -8.95
N GLU A 169 -17.66 -0.62 -9.19
CA GLU A 169 -17.66 -1.32 -10.49
C GLU A 169 -19.01 -2.03 -10.74
N ILE A 170 -19.57 -2.68 -9.73
CA ILE A 170 -20.93 -3.25 -9.80
C ILE A 170 -21.96 -2.17 -10.15
N ALA A 171 -21.91 -1.03 -9.46
CA ALA A 171 -22.85 0.08 -9.70
C ALA A 171 -22.72 0.69 -11.10
N ARG A 172 -21.55 0.61 -11.74
CA ARG A 172 -21.31 1.03 -13.12
C ARG A 172 -21.77 -0.02 -14.16
N GLY A 173 -22.20 -1.19 -13.72
CA GLY A 173 -22.55 -2.32 -14.59
C GLY A 173 -21.34 -3.18 -15.02
N ASN A 174 -20.15 -2.93 -14.45
CA ASN A 174 -18.94 -3.71 -14.69
C ASN A 174 -18.91 -4.93 -13.76
N VAL A 175 -19.84 -5.85 -13.94
CA VAL A 175 -20.01 -7.03 -13.08
C VAL A 175 -19.07 -8.14 -13.53
N PRO A 176 -18.10 -8.60 -12.71
CA PRO A 176 -17.25 -9.74 -13.04
C PRO A 176 -17.97 -11.06 -12.78
N HIS A 177 -17.45 -12.16 -13.31
CA HIS A 177 -17.88 -13.51 -12.94
C HIS A 177 -17.25 -13.92 -11.61
N VAL A 178 -15.98 -13.53 -11.39
CA VAL A 178 -15.22 -13.85 -10.19
C VAL A 178 -14.50 -12.58 -9.68
N ALA A 179 -14.58 -12.33 -8.38
CA ALA A 179 -13.81 -11.29 -7.70
C ALA A 179 -12.82 -11.95 -6.72
N LEU A 180 -11.54 -11.65 -6.90
CA LEU A 180 -10.43 -12.14 -6.08
C LEU A 180 -9.93 -11.01 -5.17
N PHE A 181 -9.69 -11.31 -3.91
CA PHE A 181 -9.15 -10.38 -2.93
C PHE A 181 -7.88 -10.98 -2.34
N LEU A 182 -6.78 -10.21 -2.33
CA LEU A 182 -5.50 -10.59 -1.73
C LEU A 182 -5.12 -9.52 -0.72
N ASP A 183 -5.38 -9.80 0.55
CA ASP A 183 -5.28 -8.86 1.66
C ASP A 183 -4.41 -9.42 2.79
N GLY A 184 -4.13 -8.60 3.81
CA GLY A 184 -3.45 -9.01 5.05
C GLY A 184 -2.58 -7.93 5.64
N GLN A 185 -1.47 -7.61 5.00
CA GLN A 185 -0.47 -6.68 5.52
C GLN A 185 -1.03 -5.30 5.85
N ASN A 186 -1.92 -4.76 5.01
CA ASN A 186 -2.39 -3.37 5.15
C ASN A 186 -3.34 -3.20 6.33
N GLU A 187 -4.09 -4.22 6.70
CA GLU A 187 -4.91 -4.25 7.90
C GLU A 187 -4.05 -4.08 9.16
N ALA A 188 -2.90 -4.76 9.20
CA ALA A 188 -1.96 -4.65 10.32
C ALA A 188 -1.16 -3.34 10.28
N ILE A 189 -0.72 -2.86 9.09
CA ILE A 189 0.00 -1.57 8.94
C ILE A 189 -0.87 -0.41 9.42
N THR A 190 -2.13 -0.36 9.02
CA THR A 190 -3.03 0.74 9.40
C THR A 190 -3.34 0.72 10.89
N ALA A 191 -3.45 -0.46 11.49
CA ALA A 191 -3.59 -0.60 12.93
C ALA A 191 -2.32 -0.19 13.70
N GLU A 192 -1.12 -0.52 13.17
CA GLU A 192 0.15 -0.03 13.71
C GLU A 192 0.23 1.49 13.73
N GLN A 193 -0.16 2.14 12.63
CA GLN A 193 -0.08 3.59 12.47
C GLN A 193 -1.05 4.36 13.36
N SER A 194 -2.26 3.85 13.52
CA SER A 194 -3.36 4.58 14.17
C SER A 194 -3.73 4.06 15.57
N GLY A 195 -3.20 2.89 15.98
CA GLY A 195 -3.65 2.17 17.18
C GLY A 195 -5.11 1.69 17.10
N ARG A 196 -5.75 1.71 15.92
CA ARG A 196 -7.16 1.40 15.67
C ARG A 196 -7.33 0.44 14.51
N ALA A 197 -8.28 -0.47 14.60
CA ALA A 197 -8.64 -1.36 13.51
C ALA A 197 -9.57 -0.69 12.49
N GLY A 198 -9.52 -1.15 11.23
CA GLY A 198 -10.45 -0.73 10.17
C GLY A 198 -10.22 0.68 9.65
N THR A 199 -9.03 1.24 9.83
CA THR A 199 -8.62 2.53 9.27
C THR A 199 -7.97 2.35 7.89
N VAL A 200 -7.69 3.45 7.20
CA VAL A 200 -6.91 3.47 5.96
C VAL A 200 -5.52 4.01 6.21
N PHE A 201 -4.61 3.74 5.29
CA PHE A 201 -3.20 4.15 5.40
C PHE A 201 -3.06 5.68 5.57
N ASN A 202 -2.32 6.10 6.60
CA ASN A 202 -2.12 7.50 6.99
C ASN A 202 -3.43 8.28 7.23
N ALA A 203 -4.48 7.63 7.77
CA ALA A 203 -5.79 8.25 7.98
C ALA A 203 -5.72 9.55 8.80
N ASP A 204 -4.99 9.55 9.89
CA ASP A 204 -4.90 10.71 10.78
C ASP A 204 -4.19 11.89 10.12
N SER A 205 -3.04 11.67 9.46
CA SER A 205 -2.34 12.72 8.71
C SER A 205 -3.19 13.28 7.57
N ARG A 206 -3.94 12.43 6.86
CA ARG A 206 -4.85 12.87 5.79
C ARG A 206 -6.04 13.68 6.33
N ALA A 207 -6.58 13.26 7.47
CA ALA A 207 -7.63 14.01 8.14
C ALA A 207 -7.14 15.40 8.60
N GLU A 208 -5.94 15.48 9.13
CA GLU A 208 -5.29 16.75 9.47
C GLU A 208 -5.13 17.64 8.24
N GLU A 209 -4.57 17.12 7.14
CA GLU A 209 -4.41 17.86 5.88
C GLU A 209 -5.75 18.37 5.34
N LEU A 210 -6.79 17.53 5.31
CA LEU A 210 -8.12 17.92 4.83
C LEU A 210 -8.80 18.94 5.76
N ASN A 211 -8.67 18.76 7.07
CA ASN A 211 -9.23 19.71 8.05
C ASN A 211 -8.53 21.07 7.96
N LEU A 212 -7.24 21.07 7.65
CA LEU A 212 -6.48 22.28 7.38
C LEU A 212 -6.99 23.02 6.12
N LEU A 213 -7.50 22.34 5.11
CA LEU A 213 -8.02 22.91 3.86
C LEU A 213 -9.45 23.43 3.96
N GLN A 214 -10.14 23.28 5.10
CA GLN A 214 -11.52 23.76 5.25
C GLN A 214 -11.56 25.29 5.42
N PRO A 215 -12.24 26.03 4.53
CA PRO A 215 -12.15 27.50 4.45
C PRO A 215 -12.94 28.25 5.54
N TRP A 216 -13.47 27.56 6.55
CA TRP A 216 -14.41 28.10 7.54
C TRP A 216 -13.76 28.96 8.62
N ARG A 217 -12.42 28.96 8.74
CA ARG A 217 -11.68 29.75 9.73
C ARG A 217 -10.69 30.68 9.04
N ARG A 218 -10.90 32.00 9.13
CA ARG A 218 -9.92 33.00 8.63
C ARG A 218 -8.54 32.81 9.20
N ASP A 219 -8.44 32.39 10.45
CA ASP A 219 -7.17 32.10 11.13
C ASP A 219 -6.45 30.90 10.50
N ASP A 220 -7.20 29.92 10.02
CA ASP A 220 -6.64 28.75 9.33
C ASP A 220 -6.11 29.10 7.92
N LEU A 221 -6.70 30.05 7.20
CA LEU A 221 -6.17 30.51 5.90
C LEU A 221 -4.80 31.18 6.03
N ILE A 222 -4.64 32.04 7.06
CA ILE A 222 -3.35 32.67 7.34
C ILE A 222 -2.33 31.60 7.75
N ARG A 223 -2.72 30.67 8.59
CA ARG A 223 -1.89 29.55 9.02
C ARG A 223 -1.47 28.68 7.82
N HIS A 224 -2.36 28.39 6.88
CA HIS A 224 -2.08 27.68 5.64
C HIS A 224 -1.10 28.44 4.74
N ALA A 225 -1.33 29.71 4.52
CA ALA A 225 -0.44 30.55 3.75
C ALA A 225 0.96 30.55 4.39
N LEU A 226 1.04 30.65 5.72
CA LEU A 226 2.30 30.54 6.46
C LEU A 226 2.95 29.16 6.34
N HIS A 227 2.19 28.07 6.41
CA HIS A 227 2.72 26.72 6.17
C HIS A 227 3.23 26.50 4.76
N ALA A 228 2.55 27.07 3.75
CA ALA A 228 2.98 26.97 2.36
C ALA A 228 4.26 27.76 2.08
N VAL A 229 4.40 28.94 2.71
CA VAL A 229 5.54 29.85 2.48
C VAL A 229 6.71 29.59 3.44
N LEU A 230 6.41 29.21 4.70
CA LEU A 230 7.36 29.03 5.79
C LEU A 230 7.27 27.64 6.46
N PRO A 231 7.34 26.55 5.70
CA PRO A 231 7.03 25.20 6.22
C PRO A 231 7.92 24.75 7.37
N ARG A 232 9.18 25.23 7.45
CA ARG A 232 10.08 24.85 8.55
C ARG A 232 9.84 25.62 9.83
N ILE A 233 9.59 26.92 9.70
CA ILE A 233 9.27 27.78 10.84
C ILE A 233 7.94 27.29 11.44
N MET A 234 6.94 27.03 10.62
CA MET A 234 5.65 26.54 11.06
C MET A 234 5.73 25.16 11.69
N ARG A 235 6.55 24.25 11.17
CA ARG A 235 6.78 22.93 11.80
C ARG A 235 7.42 23.06 13.17
N ARG A 236 8.40 23.95 13.35
CA ARG A 236 9.01 24.25 14.67
C ARG A 236 7.99 24.88 15.62
N TYR A 237 7.15 25.77 15.11
CA TYR A 237 6.06 26.37 15.88
C TYR A 237 5.08 25.28 16.37
N GLN A 238 4.67 24.36 15.50
CA GLN A 238 3.82 23.22 15.87
C GLN A 238 4.48 22.33 16.93
N THR A 239 5.76 22.01 16.78
CA THR A 239 6.49 21.22 17.79
C THR A 239 6.54 21.92 19.14
N LEU A 240 6.68 23.26 19.17
CA LEU A 240 6.60 24.07 20.39
C LEU A 240 5.18 24.12 20.94
N GLU A 241 4.18 24.30 20.09
CA GLU A 241 2.77 24.31 20.48
C GLU A 241 2.34 22.95 21.05
N GLU A 242 2.78 21.86 20.45
CA GLU A 242 2.57 20.48 20.94
C GLU A 242 3.30 20.21 22.27
N ALA A 243 4.48 20.82 22.47
CA ALA A 243 5.21 20.71 23.74
C ALA A 243 4.57 21.53 24.88
N ILE A 244 3.84 22.61 24.56
CA ILE A 244 3.18 23.49 25.52
C ILE A 244 1.74 23.04 25.81
N LYS A 245 1.04 22.51 24.82
CA LYS A 245 -0.29 21.90 25.01
C LYS A 245 -0.13 20.57 25.73
N PRO A 246 -0.78 20.36 26.88
CA PRO A 246 -0.85 19.02 27.44
C PRO A 246 -1.41 18.11 26.34
N ALA A 247 -0.69 17.00 26.10
CA ALA A 247 -1.02 16.06 25.05
C ALA A 247 -2.48 15.63 25.18
N SER A 248 -3.37 16.22 24.40
CA SER A 248 -4.70 15.67 24.13
C SER A 248 -4.53 14.49 23.17
N ARG A 249 -3.70 13.52 23.58
CA ARG A 249 -3.53 12.27 22.88
C ARG A 249 -4.58 11.28 23.38
N ASP A 250 -5.80 11.47 22.97
CA ASP A 250 -6.79 10.39 22.89
C ASP A 250 -6.55 9.49 21.67
N GLN A 251 -5.38 9.61 21.00
CA GLN A 251 -5.03 8.65 19.95
C GLN A 251 -4.44 7.40 20.60
N PRO A 252 -5.06 6.24 20.40
CA PRO A 252 -4.53 4.99 20.91
C PRO A 252 -3.16 4.74 20.26
N VAL A 253 -2.13 4.62 21.08
CA VAL A 253 -0.77 4.28 20.63
C VAL A 253 -0.60 2.77 20.75
N LEU A 254 0.11 2.16 19.81
CA LEU A 254 0.47 0.75 19.91
C LEU A 254 1.40 0.53 21.11
N THR A 255 0.99 -0.33 22.02
CA THR A 255 1.78 -0.78 23.17
C THR A 255 1.78 -2.31 23.23
N ALA A 256 2.71 -2.89 23.99
CA ALA A 256 2.77 -4.34 24.14
C ALA A 256 1.46 -4.91 24.74
N GLU A 257 0.81 -4.16 25.65
CA GLU A 257 -0.41 -4.60 26.31
C GLU A 257 -1.63 -4.61 25.39
N ASN A 258 -1.68 -3.70 24.37
CA ASN A 258 -2.84 -3.61 23.49
C ASN A 258 -2.72 -4.40 22.18
N ILE A 259 -1.58 -5.04 21.90
CA ILE A 259 -1.39 -5.88 20.71
C ILE A 259 -2.50 -6.95 20.60
N GLY A 260 -2.75 -7.69 21.67
CA GLY A 260 -3.75 -8.78 21.66
C GLY A 260 -5.18 -8.28 21.41
N PRO A 261 -5.71 -7.30 22.16
CA PRO A 261 -7.02 -6.70 21.86
C PRO A 261 -7.11 -6.11 20.45
N LEU A 262 -6.09 -5.34 20.01
CA LEU A 262 -6.07 -4.71 18.70
C LEU A 262 -6.06 -5.72 17.57
N SER A 263 -5.26 -6.78 17.67
CA SER A 263 -5.18 -7.83 16.63
C SER A 263 -6.50 -8.58 16.46
N ARG A 264 -7.21 -8.88 17.54
CA ARG A 264 -8.56 -9.47 17.46
C ARG A 264 -9.57 -8.52 16.82
N GLU A 265 -9.47 -7.22 17.11
CA GLU A 265 -10.35 -6.25 16.47
C GLU A 265 -10.06 -6.10 14.98
N VAL A 266 -8.77 -6.10 14.57
CA VAL A 266 -8.37 -6.13 13.14
C VAL A 266 -8.97 -7.34 12.43
N ALA A 267 -8.80 -8.54 12.99
CA ALA A 267 -9.36 -9.76 12.42
C ALA A 267 -10.90 -9.68 12.28
N ARG A 268 -11.59 -9.23 13.32
CA ARG A 268 -13.05 -9.06 13.30
C ARG A 268 -13.48 -8.05 12.21
N ARG A 269 -12.84 -6.89 12.12
CA ARG A 269 -13.16 -5.87 11.10
C ARG A 269 -12.91 -6.38 9.68
N TYR A 270 -11.85 -7.14 9.48
CA TYR A 270 -11.59 -7.79 8.20
C TYR A 270 -12.71 -8.77 7.84
N LEU A 271 -13.10 -9.66 8.76
CA LEU A 271 -14.22 -10.59 8.57
C LEU A 271 -15.54 -9.88 8.24
N ASP A 272 -15.84 -8.77 8.93
CA ASP A 272 -17.02 -7.97 8.63
C ASP A 272 -16.98 -7.42 7.18
N ASN A 273 -15.81 -6.95 6.72
CA ASN A 273 -15.65 -6.52 5.33
C ASN A 273 -15.88 -7.69 4.35
N LEU A 274 -15.35 -8.87 4.62
CA LEU A 274 -15.58 -10.05 3.76
C LEU A 274 -17.06 -10.43 3.67
N ARG A 275 -17.80 -10.36 4.80
CA ARG A 275 -19.25 -10.61 4.81
C ARG A 275 -20.00 -9.61 3.93
N HIS A 276 -19.62 -8.32 4.00
CA HIS A 276 -20.23 -7.28 3.16
C HIS A 276 -19.92 -7.47 1.68
N ILE A 277 -18.65 -7.77 1.34
CA ILE A 277 -18.25 -8.09 -0.04
C ILE A 277 -19.09 -9.26 -0.58
N ARG A 278 -19.19 -10.33 0.19
CA ARG A 278 -19.97 -11.50 -0.20
C ARG A 278 -21.44 -11.17 -0.43
N ALA A 279 -22.06 -10.42 0.46
CA ALA A 279 -23.48 -10.05 0.34
C ALA A 279 -23.73 -9.28 -0.98
N VAL A 280 -22.88 -8.30 -1.31
CA VAL A 280 -22.97 -7.56 -2.58
C VAL A 280 -22.69 -8.48 -3.79
N ALA A 281 -21.71 -9.35 -3.67
CA ALA A 281 -21.34 -10.29 -4.73
C ALA A 281 -22.47 -11.29 -5.03
N GLU A 282 -23.03 -11.91 -3.99
CA GLU A 282 -24.14 -12.87 -4.08
C GLU A 282 -25.38 -12.24 -4.74
N ASP A 283 -25.74 -11.01 -4.36
CA ASP A 283 -26.86 -10.27 -4.95
C ASP A 283 -26.67 -9.99 -6.46
N ASN A 284 -25.42 -9.96 -6.91
CA ASN A 284 -25.07 -9.68 -8.31
C ASN A 284 -24.54 -10.90 -9.08
N GLY A 285 -24.66 -12.10 -8.52
CA GLY A 285 -24.23 -13.34 -9.17
C GLY A 285 -22.70 -13.49 -9.31
N VAL A 286 -21.90 -12.77 -8.51
CA VAL A 286 -20.44 -12.79 -8.54
C VAL A 286 -19.92 -13.82 -7.55
N GLN A 287 -18.99 -14.68 -7.99
CA GLN A 287 -18.26 -15.56 -7.10
C GLN A 287 -17.08 -14.84 -6.46
N THR A 288 -16.82 -15.07 -5.16
CA THR A 288 -15.74 -14.41 -4.41
C THR A 288 -14.73 -15.39 -3.87
N LEU A 289 -13.44 -15.01 -3.93
CA LEU A 289 -12.33 -15.70 -3.27
C LEU A 289 -11.49 -14.68 -2.49
N PHE A 290 -11.16 -15.01 -1.24
CA PHE A 290 -10.43 -14.17 -0.32
C PHE A 290 -9.15 -14.88 0.12
N PHE A 291 -8.01 -14.37 -0.30
CA PHE A 291 -6.70 -14.93 0.01
C PHE A 291 -6.02 -14.10 1.09
N TRP A 292 -5.67 -14.73 2.22
CA TRP A 292 -4.86 -14.10 3.24
C TRP A 292 -3.40 -14.28 2.92
N GLN A 293 -2.72 -13.20 2.50
CA GLN A 293 -1.40 -13.24 1.87
C GLN A 293 -0.25 -13.60 2.83
N PRO A 294 0.86 -14.19 2.33
CA PRO A 294 2.08 -14.37 3.12
C PRO A 294 2.78 -13.03 3.41
N ILE A 295 3.47 -12.98 4.55
CA ILE A 295 4.34 -11.87 4.96
C ILE A 295 5.65 -12.42 5.52
N LEU A 296 6.70 -11.57 5.52
CA LEU A 296 8.01 -11.99 6.03
C LEU A 296 8.00 -12.36 7.52
N PHE A 297 7.16 -11.71 8.33
CA PHE A 297 7.13 -11.93 9.78
C PHE A 297 6.61 -13.31 10.22
N THR A 298 5.97 -14.06 9.32
CA THR A 298 5.51 -15.43 9.56
C THR A 298 6.43 -16.49 8.95
N LYS A 299 7.33 -16.12 8.02
CA LYS A 299 8.30 -17.04 7.40
C LYS A 299 9.27 -17.59 8.43
N LYS A 300 9.50 -18.91 8.43
CA LYS A 300 10.37 -19.61 9.41
C LYS A 300 11.85 -19.56 9.03
N HIS A 301 12.17 -19.75 7.76
CA HIS A 301 13.54 -19.80 7.25
C HIS A 301 13.87 -18.53 6.49
N LEU A 302 14.66 -17.65 7.11
CA LEU A 302 15.01 -16.34 6.54
C LEU A 302 16.38 -16.37 5.90
N THR A 303 16.54 -15.70 4.76
CA THR A 303 17.87 -15.37 4.24
C THR A 303 18.51 -14.24 5.06
N ASP A 304 19.80 -13.97 4.84
CA ASP A 304 20.50 -12.85 5.50
C ASP A 304 19.85 -11.50 5.17
N HIS A 305 19.32 -11.33 3.96
CA HIS A 305 18.61 -10.12 3.56
C HIS A 305 17.27 -10.00 4.31
N GLU A 306 16.49 -11.06 4.32
CA GLU A 306 15.18 -11.13 4.99
C GLU A 306 15.31 -10.95 6.52
N ALA A 307 16.34 -11.54 7.14
CA ALA A 307 16.59 -11.45 8.58
C ALA A 307 16.84 -10.01 9.07
N ARG A 308 17.39 -9.14 8.23
CA ARG A 308 17.63 -7.72 8.58
C ARG A 308 16.34 -6.99 8.95
N TYR A 309 15.21 -7.36 8.34
CA TYR A 309 13.90 -6.76 8.65
C TYR A 309 13.29 -7.21 9.97
N GLN A 310 13.80 -8.27 10.57
CA GLN A 310 13.35 -8.71 11.88
C GLN A 310 14.21 -8.17 13.03
N HIS A 311 15.47 -7.79 12.76
CA HIS A 311 16.46 -7.45 13.77
C HIS A 311 17.02 -6.02 13.69
N ASP A 312 16.77 -5.29 12.60
CA ASP A 312 17.26 -3.93 12.43
C ASP A 312 16.30 -2.93 13.11
N GLY A 313 16.46 -2.78 14.43
CA GLY A 313 15.65 -1.88 15.27
C GLY A 313 15.68 -0.41 14.86
N ALA A 314 16.60 0.00 13.98
CA ALA A 314 16.63 1.35 13.42
C ALA A 314 15.65 1.53 12.24
N SER A 315 15.29 0.43 11.55
CA SER A 315 14.48 0.45 10.32
C SER A 315 13.06 -0.10 10.51
N VAL A 316 12.81 -0.88 11.55
CA VAL A 316 11.50 -1.50 11.83
C VAL A 316 11.10 -1.21 13.27
N PRO A 317 9.90 -0.64 13.54
CA PRO A 317 9.39 -0.44 14.88
C PRO A 317 9.37 -1.76 15.68
N GLU A 318 9.80 -1.71 16.92
CA GLU A 318 9.95 -2.89 17.80
C GLU A 318 8.68 -3.75 17.91
N LEU A 319 7.52 -3.11 17.95
CA LEU A 319 6.23 -3.79 18.10
C LEU A 319 5.61 -4.25 16.78
N ARG A 320 6.22 -3.95 15.62
CA ARG A 320 5.66 -4.32 14.30
C ARG A 320 5.54 -5.83 14.14
N ALA A 321 6.64 -6.56 14.22
CA ALA A 321 6.61 -8.01 14.04
C ALA A 321 5.68 -8.73 15.04
N PRO A 322 5.67 -8.39 16.35
CA PRO A 322 4.69 -8.92 17.29
C PRO A 322 3.23 -8.64 16.89
N LEU A 323 2.90 -7.41 16.48
CA LEU A 323 1.55 -7.06 16.04
C LEU A 323 1.12 -7.87 14.82
N PHE A 324 1.98 -7.95 13.79
CA PHE A 324 1.67 -8.67 12.56
C PHE A 324 1.43 -10.16 12.82
N ARG A 325 2.30 -10.81 13.60
CA ARG A 325 2.10 -12.20 14.01
C ARG A 325 0.79 -12.39 14.78
N ALA A 326 0.45 -11.45 15.67
CA ALA A 326 -0.79 -11.52 16.45
C ALA A 326 -2.04 -11.32 15.57
N VAL A 327 -2.03 -10.38 14.60
CA VAL A 327 -3.11 -10.18 13.64
C VAL A 327 -3.32 -11.42 12.77
N TYR A 328 -2.22 -11.97 12.21
CA TYR A 328 -2.27 -13.17 11.39
C TYR A 328 -2.77 -14.38 12.18
N GLY A 329 -2.24 -14.59 13.38
CA GLY A 329 -2.69 -15.67 14.25
C GLY A 329 -4.16 -15.51 14.69
N ALA A 330 -4.61 -14.29 14.97
CA ALA A 330 -6.00 -14.03 15.35
C ALA A 330 -6.97 -14.38 14.21
N LEU A 331 -6.66 -14.01 12.96
CA LEU A 331 -7.52 -14.32 11.83
C LEU A 331 -7.49 -15.80 11.45
N THR A 332 -6.29 -16.38 11.29
CA THR A 332 -6.16 -17.78 10.81
C THR A 332 -6.64 -18.81 11.82
N SER A 333 -6.75 -18.44 13.11
CA SER A 333 -7.38 -19.27 14.14
C SER A 333 -8.89 -19.07 14.29
N ASP A 334 -9.45 -18.01 13.67
CA ASP A 334 -10.86 -17.67 13.81
C ASP A 334 -11.76 -18.70 13.09
N PRO A 335 -12.73 -19.32 13.78
CA PRO A 335 -13.63 -20.31 13.18
C PRO A 335 -14.46 -19.73 12.02
N ASP A 336 -14.87 -18.47 12.09
CA ASP A 336 -15.66 -17.81 11.06
C ASP A 336 -14.85 -17.64 9.77
N PHE A 337 -13.56 -17.32 9.88
CA PHE A 337 -12.66 -17.26 8.71
C PHE A 337 -12.47 -18.64 8.09
N ARG A 338 -12.20 -19.66 8.92
CA ARG A 338 -11.96 -21.04 8.45
C ARG A 338 -13.17 -21.68 7.77
N SER A 339 -14.36 -21.30 8.20
CA SER A 339 -15.62 -21.83 7.65
C SER A 339 -16.21 -20.96 6.55
N MET A 340 -15.65 -19.77 6.30
CA MET A 340 -16.18 -18.82 5.31
C MET A 340 -15.98 -19.35 3.89
N PRO A 341 -17.05 -19.52 3.11
CA PRO A 341 -16.92 -19.93 1.71
C PRO A 341 -16.05 -18.96 0.91
N GLY A 342 -15.07 -19.48 0.19
CA GLY A 342 -14.14 -18.71 -0.61
C GLY A 342 -12.96 -18.10 0.16
N ALA A 343 -12.89 -18.21 1.49
CA ALA A 343 -11.73 -17.79 2.26
C ALA A 343 -10.61 -18.85 2.19
N VAL A 344 -9.41 -18.41 1.88
CA VAL A 344 -8.23 -19.26 1.69
C VAL A 344 -7.05 -18.65 2.43
N ASP A 345 -6.50 -19.37 3.39
CA ASP A 345 -5.27 -18.98 4.07
C ASP A 345 -4.05 -19.48 3.30
N ILE A 346 -3.30 -18.55 2.71
CA ILE A 346 -2.01 -18.81 2.06
C ILE A 346 -0.85 -18.15 2.82
N SER A 347 -1.08 -17.67 4.04
CA SER A 347 -0.07 -16.96 4.83
C SER A 347 1.16 -17.80 5.15
N GLY A 348 1.00 -19.12 5.28
CA GLY A 348 2.08 -20.09 5.50
C GLY A 348 2.80 -20.57 4.23
N LEU A 349 2.51 -20.03 3.04
CA LEU A 349 3.02 -20.52 1.76
C LEU A 349 4.56 -20.64 1.72
N PHE A 350 5.27 -19.80 2.45
CA PHE A 350 6.73 -19.77 2.47
C PHE A 350 7.36 -20.29 3.76
N ASP A 351 6.58 -20.92 4.64
CA ASP A 351 7.04 -21.38 5.95
C ASP A 351 8.26 -22.33 5.86
N ASP A 352 8.22 -23.27 4.93
CA ASP A 352 9.26 -24.26 4.74
C ASP A 352 10.19 -23.98 3.53
N THR A 353 10.14 -22.74 3.00
CA THR A 353 10.92 -22.29 1.84
C THR A 353 12.18 -21.55 2.31
N PRO A 354 13.39 -22.12 2.18
CA PRO A 354 14.63 -21.44 2.56
C PRO A 354 15.07 -20.38 1.56
N GLU A 355 14.61 -20.45 0.30
CA GLU A 355 14.98 -19.52 -0.74
C GLU A 355 14.37 -18.13 -0.50
N PRO A 356 15.05 -17.07 -0.98
CA PRO A 356 14.53 -15.72 -0.87
C PRO A 356 13.25 -15.56 -1.71
N ARG A 357 12.24 -14.96 -1.10
CA ARG A 357 10.96 -14.64 -1.75
C ARG A 357 10.58 -13.17 -1.59
N PHE A 358 11.01 -12.56 -0.48
CA PHE A 358 10.65 -11.21 -0.10
C PHE A 358 11.72 -10.19 -0.47
N ILE A 359 11.29 -9.03 -0.96
CA ILE A 359 12.14 -7.86 -1.26
C ILE A 359 12.13 -6.83 -0.14
N ASP A 360 11.11 -6.88 0.69
CA ASP A 360 10.92 -6.15 1.93
C ASP A 360 9.94 -6.95 2.81
N PRO A 361 9.51 -6.48 4.00
CA PRO A 361 8.63 -7.29 4.87
C PRO A 361 7.32 -7.76 4.26
N PHE A 362 6.89 -7.19 3.13
CA PHE A 362 5.54 -7.33 2.60
C PHE A 362 5.47 -7.70 1.12
N HIS A 363 6.45 -7.28 0.33
CA HIS A 363 6.42 -7.44 -1.12
C HIS A 363 7.30 -8.60 -1.57
N LEU A 364 6.88 -9.24 -2.63
CA LEU A 364 7.51 -10.43 -3.18
C LEU A 364 8.27 -10.11 -4.47
N ALA A 365 9.36 -10.83 -4.71
CA ALA A 365 9.99 -10.88 -6.02
C ALA A 365 9.18 -11.79 -6.97
N GLU A 366 9.58 -11.85 -8.25
CA GLU A 366 8.87 -12.60 -9.31
C GLU A 366 8.59 -14.07 -8.92
N LYS A 367 9.59 -14.79 -8.36
CA LYS A 367 9.42 -16.17 -7.91
C LYS A 367 8.41 -16.31 -6.74
N GLY A 368 8.33 -15.30 -5.88
CA GLY A 368 7.34 -15.24 -4.81
C GLY A 368 5.93 -15.04 -5.35
N ASN A 369 5.76 -14.10 -6.29
CA ASN A 369 4.48 -13.88 -6.96
C ASN A 369 4.03 -15.12 -7.76
N ALA A 370 4.98 -15.83 -8.39
CA ALA A 370 4.68 -17.06 -9.11
C ALA A 370 4.12 -18.15 -8.18
N ALA A 371 4.68 -18.29 -6.99
CA ALA A 371 4.17 -19.24 -6.00
C ALA A 371 2.78 -18.84 -5.46
N VAL A 372 2.52 -17.54 -5.25
CA VAL A 372 1.19 -17.04 -4.86
C VAL A 372 0.18 -17.32 -5.95
N ALA A 373 0.49 -17.01 -7.22
CA ALA A 373 -0.40 -17.30 -8.35
C ALA A 373 -0.70 -18.81 -8.48
N GLU A 374 0.30 -19.66 -8.25
CA GLU A 374 0.15 -21.12 -8.25
C GLU A 374 -0.78 -21.59 -7.12
N ALA A 375 -0.62 -21.04 -5.91
CA ALA A 375 -1.48 -21.36 -4.79
C ALA A 375 -2.93 -20.90 -5.00
N MET A 376 -3.15 -19.79 -5.72
CA MET A 376 -4.50 -19.28 -6.04
C MET A 376 -5.19 -20.08 -7.15
N LEU A 377 -4.45 -20.62 -8.11
CA LEU A 377 -4.95 -21.23 -9.34
C LEU A 377 -6.05 -22.28 -9.10
N PRO A 378 -5.87 -23.33 -8.27
CA PRO A 378 -6.86 -24.38 -8.11
C PRO A 378 -8.20 -23.86 -7.58
N HIS A 379 -8.18 -22.85 -6.72
CA HIS A 379 -9.39 -22.23 -6.18
C HIS A 379 -10.13 -21.44 -7.25
N VAL A 380 -9.40 -20.71 -8.12
CA VAL A 380 -9.99 -19.93 -9.21
C VAL A 380 -10.57 -20.84 -10.28
N VAL A 381 -9.87 -21.91 -10.67
CA VAL A 381 -10.37 -22.92 -11.61
C VAL A 381 -11.66 -23.54 -11.09
N ALA A 382 -11.68 -23.98 -9.82
CA ALA A 382 -12.86 -24.62 -9.23
C ALA A 382 -14.11 -23.73 -9.21
N VAL A 383 -13.93 -22.40 -9.15
CA VAL A 383 -15.03 -21.44 -9.23
C VAL A 383 -15.44 -21.17 -10.68
N LEU A 384 -14.46 -21.04 -11.60
CA LEU A 384 -14.73 -20.83 -13.01
C LEU A 384 -15.49 -22.00 -13.65
N GLU A 385 -15.26 -23.24 -13.20
CA GLU A 385 -15.98 -24.42 -13.70
C GLU A 385 -17.43 -24.49 -13.22
N LYS A 386 -17.79 -23.78 -12.15
CA LYS A 386 -19.16 -23.73 -11.59
C LYS A 386 -19.99 -22.58 -12.10
N SER A 387 -19.35 -21.53 -12.64
CA SER A 387 -19.95 -20.31 -13.18
C SER A 387 -20.12 -20.41 -14.70
#